data_8413eed038e0be1691dfe431aa5d64ac
#
_entry.id   8413eed038e0be1691dfe431aa5d64ac
#
_cell.length_a   1.000
_cell.length_b   1.000
_cell.length_c   1.000
_cell.angle_alpha   90.00
_cell.angle_beta   90.00
_cell.angle_gamma   90.00
#
_symmetry.space_group_name_H-M   'P 1'
#
loop_
_entity.id
_entity.type
_entity.pdbx_description
1 polymer ?
#
loop_
_entity_poly.entity_id
_entity_poly.type
_entity_poly.pdbx_seq_one_letter_code
_entity_poly.pdbx_strand_id
1 'polypeptide(L)'
;MKRQITPWQVLAQRDFGLFWTSLLFSAVGSEIAAVAVAWQVYEITSSPFQLGLTGFFRALPVMILSIPGGIVADRMDRRRLLIITQGLAALLALALGFLTASGQVRVWHIYAVIFISGAVSIFDAPARTAMIPALVSAEQLASAYALNITWRQIATLAGPFLGGICISAFGVGASYFIDAASFFSVILCLFFMRPRPSPAVEKKESPLQSMRAGFKFIREQPAILALMSMDTCVNFFGAYRSMMPVFARDILGTGPTGLGALLGVPAFGALMGSGIVMAMGNPKHKGKLIIKVTLLYTAGLICFALSRSLALSLVIVFALGLVDAIGETLRDTLVQLITPDRMRGRVKSFDQVFMSAGTYVGHAQMGTAATFFGVPGALIFGGCLGSAAVLLVAKYARSLRSIDA
;
A
#
# COMPACT_ATOMS: atom_id res chain seq x y z
N MET A 1 13.46 -0.67 37.31
CA MET A 1 13.72 -0.39 35.88
C MET A 1 13.30 -1.61 35.07
N LYS A 2 12.21 -1.55 34.30
CA LYS A 2 11.85 -2.63 33.35
C LYS A 2 12.93 -2.66 32.26
N ARG A 3 13.63 -3.78 32.09
CA ARG A 3 14.60 -3.98 31.01
C ARG A 3 13.92 -3.61 29.68
N GLN A 4 14.43 -2.60 28.97
CA GLN A 4 13.96 -2.30 27.62
C GLN A 4 14.33 -3.50 26.73
N ILE A 5 13.31 -4.21 26.26
CA ILE A 5 13.49 -5.34 25.35
C ILE A 5 13.81 -4.77 23.96
N THR A 6 14.99 -5.08 23.47
CA THR A 6 15.42 -4.61 22.14
C THR A 6 14.73 -5.41 21.03
N PRO A 7 14.47 -4.81 19.83
CA PRO A 7 13.91 -5.51 18.69
C PRO A 7 14.69 -6.77 18.31
N TRP A 8 16.01 -6.75 18.46
CA TRP A 8 16.89 -7.90 18.16
C TRP A 8 16.62 -9.10 19.06
N GLN A 9 16.27 -8.89 20.33
CA GLN A 9 15.91 -9.96 21.26
C GLN A 9 14.59 -10.63 20.87
N VAL A 10 13.68 -9.89 20.23
CA VAL A 10 12.42 -10.44 19.70
C VAL A 10 12.67 -11.27 18.45
N LEU A 11 13.52 -10.78 17.53
CA LEU A 11 13.93 -11.52 16.32
C LEU A 11 14.70 -12.80 16.66
N ALA A 12 15.46 -12.83 17.75
CA ALA A 12 16.19 -14.01 18.20
C ALA A 12 15.25 -15.13 18.71
N GLN A 13 13.97 -14.86 18.96
CA GLN A 13 13.00 -15.91 19.26
C GLN A 13 12.70 -16.73 18.00
N ARG A 14 12.97 -18.03 18.05
CA ARG A 14 12.89 -18.93 16.89
C ARG A 14 11.61 -18.78 16.09
N ASP A 15 10.45 -18.89 16.73
CA ASP A 15 9.17 -18.90 16.02
C ASP A 15 8.84 -17.52 15.43
N PHE A 16 9.12 -16.42 16.18
CA PHE A 16 8.92 -15.07 15.68
C PHE A 16 9.92 -14.72 14.56
N GLY A 17 11.21 -15.07 14.73
CA GLY A 17 12.24 -14.83 13.72
C GLY A 17 11.95 -15.56 12.41
N LEU A 18 11.55 -16.84 12.47
CA LEU A 18 11.12 -17.60 11.30
C LEU A 18 9.92 -16.95 10.61
N PHE A 19 8.90 -16.53 11.38
CA PHE A 19 7.71 -15.89 10.85
C PHE A 19 8.05 -14.55 10.21
N TRP A 20 8.83 -13.70 10.87
CA TRP A 20 9.23 -12.40 10.37
C TRP A 20 10.05 -12.50 9.08
N THR A 21 11.04 -13.41 9.03
CA THR A 21 11.87 -13.59 7.83
C THR A 21 11.05 -14.13 6.65
N SER A 22 10.16 -15.09 6.89
CA SER A 22 9.30 -15.61 5.83
C SER A 22 8.33 -14.55 5.29
N LEU A 23 7.80 -13.67 6.15
CA LEU A 23 6.97 -12.55 5.73
C LEU A 23 7.76 -11.51 4.91
N LEU A 24 9.02 -11.25 5.27
CA LEU A 24 9.90 -10.38 4.49
C LEU A 24 10.11 -10.93 3.08
N PHE A 25 10.47 -12.22 2.96
CA PHE A 25 10.63 -12.85 1.65
C PHE A 25 9.35 -12.85 0.83
N SER A 26 8.21 -13.19 1.45
CA SER A 26 6.90 -13.16 0.80
C SER A 26 6.53 -11.75 0.31
N ALA A 27 6.80 -10.72 1.10
CA ALA A 27 6.49 -9.36 0.70
C ALA A 27 7.40 -8.86 -0.44
N VAL A 28 8.70 -9.18 -0.40
CA VAL A 28 9.63 -8.85 -1.49
C VAL A 28 9.22 -9.56 -2.78
N GLY A 29 8.86 -10.85 -2.71
CA GLY A 29 8.34 -11.60 -3.86
C GLY A 29 7.10 -10.95 -4.47
N SER A 30 6.15 -10.57 -3.62
CA SER A 30 4.91 -9.92 -4.08
C SER A 30 5.14 -8.52 -4.68
N GLU A 31 6.11 -7.76 -4.20
CA GLU A 31 6.50 -6.48 -4.83
C GLU A 31 7.18 -6.72 -6.19
N ILE A 32 8.02 -7.74 -6.31
CA ILE A 32 8.61 -8.18 -7.59
C ILE A 32 7.51 -8.54 -8.59
N ALA A 33 6.52 -9.34 -8.17
CA ALA A 33 5.39 -9.72 -9.01
C ALA A 33 4.50 -8.53 -9.36
N ALA A 34 4.33 -7.56 -8.47
CA ALA A 34 3.56 -6.34 -8.76
C ALA A 34 4.18 -5.51 -9.89
N VAL A 35 5.52 -5.39 -9.93
CA VAL A 35 6.24 -4.75 -11.03
C VAL A 35 6.05 -5.55 -12.33
N ALA A 36 6.14 -6.89 -12.25
CA ALA A 36 5.95 -7.77 -13.39
C ALA A 36 4.53 -7.68 -13.97
N VAL A 37 3.51 -7.66 -13.13
CA VAL A 37 2.10 -7.47 -13.52
C VAL A 37 1.93 -6.15 -14.27
N ALA A 38 2.41 -5.05 -13.69
CA ALA A 38 2.28 -3.73 -14.29
C ALA A 38 3.02 -3.64 -15.65
N TRP A 39 4.22 -4.18 -15.71
CA TRP A 39 5.00 -4.26 -16.96
C TRP A 39 4.29 -5.10 -18.00
N GLN A 40 3.88 -6.32 -17.66
CA GLN A 40 3.31 -7.29 -18.60
C GLN A 40 1.96 -6.84 -19.15
N VAL A 41 1.08 -6.25 -18.33
CA VAL A 41 -0.18 -5.68 -18.83
C VAL A 41 0.10 -4.63 -19.90
N TYR A 42 1.08 -3.74 -19.66
CA TYR A 42 1.41 -2.72 -20.63
C TYR A 42 2.14 -3.29 -21.85
N GLU A 43 3.01 -4.27 -21.67
CA GLU A 43 3.70 -4.96 -22.76
C GLU A 43 2.74 -5.66 -23.73
N ILE A 44 1.70 -6.35 -23.21
CA ILE A 44 0.71 -7.06 -24.01
C ILE A 44 -0.26 -6.09 -24.71
N THR A 45 -0.68 -5.03 -24.01
CA THR A 45 -1.82 -4.21 -24.49
C THR A 45 -1.42 -2.86 -25.06
N SER A 46 -0.26 -2.35 -24.71
CA SER A 46 0.20 -0.97 -24.98
C SER A 46 -0.87 0.10 -24.65
N SER A 47 -1.74 -0.21 -23.68
CA SER A 47 -2.92 0.60 -23.34
C SER A 47 -2.86 1.11 -21.88
N PRO A 48 -2.77 2.43 -21.66
CA PRO A 48 -2.87 3.02 -20.34
C PRO A 48 -4.20 2.71 -19.64
N PHE A 49 -5.29 2.57 -20.40
CA PHE A 49 -6.59 2.17 -19.86
C PHE A 49 -6.55 0.78 -19.24
N GLN A 50 -6.00 -0.20 -19.97
CA GLN A 50 -5.84 -1.56 -19.48
C GLN A 50 -4.97 -1.60 -18.21
N LEU A 51 -3.94 -0.76 -18.16
CA LEU A 51 -3.11 -0.60 -16.96
C LEU A 51 -3.93 -0.06 -15.78
N GLY A 52 -4.77 0.93 -15.99
CA GLY A 52 -5.68 1.48 -14.98
C GLY A 52 -6.69 0.44 -14.46
N LEU A 53 -7.18 -0.46 -15.31
CA LEU A 53 -8.10 -1.51 -14.92
C LEU A 53 -7.51 -2.49 -13.89
N THR A 54 -6.19 -2.63 -13.80
CA THR A 54 -5.56 -3.44 -12.74
C THR A 54 -5.97 -2.96 -11.35
N GLY A 55 -6.06 -1.64 -11.14
CA GLY A 55 -6.56 -1.05 -9.91
C GLY A 55 -8.02 -1.40 -9.65
N PHE A 56 -8.87 -1.32 -10.67
CA PHE A 56 -10.29 -1.66 -10.55
C PHE A 56 -10.50 -3.13 -10.13
N PHE A 57 -9.83 -4.07 -10.81
CA PHE A 57 -9.91 -5.49 -10.48
C PHE A 57 -9.36 -5.81 -9.09
N ARG A 58 -8.42 -5.01 -8.57
CA ARG A 58 -7.93 -5.13 -7.20
C ARG A 58 -8.89 -4.54 -6.18
N ALA A 59 -9.56 -3.43 -6.50
CA ALA A 59 -10.52 -2.77 -5.62
C ALA A 59 -11.78 -3.61 -5.39
N LEU A 60 -12.26 -4.24 -6.45
CA LEU A 60 -13.57 -4.88 -6.48
C LEU A 60 -13.76 -5.95 -5.38
N PRO A 61 -12.85 -6.93 -5.20
CA PRO A 61 -12.97 -7.90 -4.11
C PRO A 61 -12.85 -7.24 -2.73
N VAL A 62 -12.00 -6.22 -2.58
CA VAL A 62 -11.86 -5.50 -1.30
C VAL A 62 -13.17 -4.82 -0.92
N MET A 63 -13.83 -4.16 -1.86
CA MET A 63 -15.11 -3.49 -1.61
C MET A 63 -16.24 -4.47 -1.26
N ILE A 64 -16.27 -5.63 -1.92
CA ILE A 64 -17.34 -6.63 -1.74
C ILE A 64 -17.12 -7.50 -0.51
N LEU A 65 -15.87 -7.93 -0.27
CA LEU A 65 -15.56 -8.99 0.69
C LEU A 65 -14.96 -8.50 2.01
N SER A 66 -14.62 -7.19 2.17
CA SER A 66 -13.99 -6.70 3.40
C SER A 66 -14.83 -6.94 4.66
N ILE A 67 -16.15 -6.81 4.59
CA ILE A 67 -17.03 -7.05 5.74
C ILE A 67 -17.20 -8.55 6.02
N PRO A 68 -17.63 -9.39 5.05
CA PRO A 68 -17.77 -10.82 5.32
C PRO A 68 -16.44 -11.52 5.58
N GLY A 69 -15.36 -11.07 4.95
CA GLY A 69 -14.01 -11.62 5.13
C GLY A 69 -13.48 -11.49 6.55
N GLY A 70 -13.71 -10.35 7.20
CA GLY A 70 -13.34 -10.15 8.60
C GLY A 70 -14.06 -11.12 9.54
N ILE A 71 -15.36 -11.36 9.31
CA ILE A 71 -16.16 -12.31 10.12
C ILE A 71 -15.64 -13.74 9.98
N VAL A 72 -15.29 -14.15 8.78
CA VAL A 72 -14.74 -15.49 8.50
C VAL A 72 -13.35 -15.64 9.11
N ALA A 73 -12.48 -14.64 8.94
CA ALA A 73 -11.13 -14.64 9.49
C ALA A 73 -11.10 -14.75 11.02
N ASP A 74 -12.08 -14.13 11.71
CA ASP A 74 -12.21 -14.19 13.18
C ASP A 74 -12.65 -15.59 13.69
N ARG A 75 -13.28 -16.41 12.85
CA ARG A 75 -13.81 -17.75 13.22
C ARG A 75 -12.85 -18.89 12.92
N MET A 76 -11.92 -18.70 12.01
CA MET A 76 -10.98 -19.73 11.59
C MET A 76 -9.71 -19.73 12.43
N ASP A 77 -9.09 -20.91 12.55
CA ASP A 77 -7.72 -21.03 13.08
C ASP A 77 -6.76 -20.24 12.20
N ARG A 78 -6.02 -19.31 12.80
CA ARG A 78 -5.15 -18.36 12.11
C ARG A 78 -4.06 -19.01 11.28
N ARG A 79 -3.49 -20.11 11.79
CA ARG A 79 -2.44 -20.87 11.08
C ARG A 79 -3.01 -21.58 9.86
N ARG A 80 -4.18 -22.23 10.00
CA ARG A 80 -4.86 -22.90 8.89
C ARG A 80 -5.26 -21.88 7.83
N LEU A 81 -5.81 -20.75 8.24
CA LEU A 81 -6.19 -19.68 7.34
C LEU A 81 -4.98 -19.18 6.53
N LEU A 82 -3.83 -18.94 7.19
CA LEU A 82 -2.60 -18.53 6.50
C LEU A 82 -2.09 -19.59 5.53
N ILE A 83 -2.13 -20.87 5.89
CA ILE A 83 -1.70 -21.95 4.97
C ILE A 83 -2.58 -21.96 3.71
N ILE A 84 -3.90 -21.80 3.87
CA ILE A 84 -4.85 -21.78 2.75
C ILE A 84 -4.61 -20.54 1.86
N THR A 85 -4.52 -19.35 2.46
CA THR A 85 -4.34 -18.10 1.72
C THR A 85 -3.00 -18.05 0.99
N GLN A 86 -1.92 -18.48 1.65
CA GLN A 86 -0.59 -18.54 1.05
C GLN A 86 -0.49 -19.65 -0.03
N GLY A 87 -1.13 -20.78 0.19
CA GLY A 87 -1.22 -21.86 -0.81
C GLY A 87 -1.96 -21.42 -2.07
N LEU A 88 -3.10 -20.74 -1.90
CA LEU A 88 -3.84 -20.19 -3.03
C LEU A 88 -3.05 -19.11 -3.76
N ALA A 89 -2.38 -18.19 -3.03
CA ALA A 89 -1.53 -17.18 -3.62
C ALA A 89 -0.36 -17.80 -4.42
N ALA A 90 0.29 -18.82 -3.86
CA ALA A 90 1.34 -19.58 -4.55
C ALA A 90 0.85 -20.23 -5.85
N LEU A 91 -0.33 -20.87 -5.82
CA LEU A 91 -0.95 -21.49 -7.00
C LEU A 91 -1.27 -20.45 -8.09
N LEU A 92 -1.79 -19.28 -7.71
CA LEU A 92 -2.08 -18.19 -8.64
C LEU A 92 -0.80 -17.66 -9.28
N ALA A 93 0.26 -17.46 -8.49
CA ALA A 93 1.55 -17.01 -8.99
C ALA A 93 2.20 -18.07 -9.92
N LEU A 94 2.14 -19.36 -9.57
CA LEU A 94 2.59 -20.44 -10.44
C LEU A 94 1.82 -20.50 -11.75
N ALA A 95 0.48 -20.40 -11.69
CA ALA A 95 -0.36 -20.42 -12.88
C ALA A 95 0.02 -19.27 -13.84
N LEU A 96 0.21 -18.06 -13.29
CA LEU A 96 0.62 -16.91 -14.11
C LEU A 96 2.04 -17.07 -14.65
N GLY A 97 2.97 -17.63 -13.84
CA GLY A 97 4.33 -17.96 -14.27
C GLY A 97 4.36 -18.95 -15.43
N PHE A 98 3.62 -20.04 -15.36
CA PHE A 98 3.54 -21.04 -16.43
C PHE A 98 2.85 -20.48 -17.68
N LEU A 99 1.75 -19.73 -17.55
CA LEU A 99 1.09 -19.08 -18.69
C LEU A 99 2.01 -18.08 -19.38
N THR A 100 2.82 -17.35 -18.60
CA THR A 100 3.80 -16.40 -19.17
C THR A 100 4.95 -17.13 -19.85
N ALA A 101 5.52 -18.15 -19.22
CA ALA A 101 6.62 -18.93 -19.79
C ALA A 101 6.22 -19.69 -21.07
N SER A 102 4.97 -20.15 -21.17
CA SER A 102 4.43 -20.82 -22.36
C SER A 102 3.97 -19.84 -23.46
N GLY A 103 4.02 -18.53 -23.23
CA GLY A 103 3.55 -17.52 -24.19
C GLY A 103 2.02 -17.48 -24.35
N GLN A 104 1.27 -18.18 -23.50
CA GLN A 104 -0.20 -18.25 -23.60
C GLN A 104 -0.92 -17.24 -22.71
N VAL A 105 -0.17 -16.40 -21.99
CA VAL A 105 -0.75 -15.38 -21.12
C VAL A 105 -1.54 -14.36 -21.92
N ARG A 106 -2.73 -14.03 -21.41
CA ARG A 106 -3.59 -12.95 -21.92
C ARG A 106 -3.94 -12.02 -20.78
N VAL A 107 -4.27 -10.77 -21.08
CA VAL A 107 -4.55 -9.75 -20.04
C VAL A 107 -5.66 -10.17 -19.07
N TRP A 108 -6.68 -10.89 -19.53
CA TRP A 108 -7.75 -11.37 -18.64
C TRP A 108 -7.29 -12.40 -17.60
N HIS A 109 -6.24 -13.22 -17.90
CA HIS A 109 -5.64 -14.10 -16.91
C HIS A 109 -5.04 -13.28 -15.76
N ILE A 110 -4.36 -12.17 -16.13
CA ILE A 110 -3.74 -11.27 -15.15
C ILE A 110 -4.83 -10.62 -14.29
N TYR A 111 -5.92 -10.14 -14.88
CA TYR A 111 -7.04 -9.56 -14.12
C TYR A 111 -7.71 -10.58 -13.19
N ALA A 112 -7.91 -11.82 -13.64
CA ALA A 112 -8.45 -12.88 -12.81
C ALA A 112 -7.55 -13.15 -11.60
N VAL A 113 -6.23 -13.22 -11.80
CA VAL A 113 -5.26 -13.39 -10.72
C VAL A 113 -5.27 -12.19 -9.77
N ILE A 114 -5.28 -10.95 -10.28
CA ILE A 114 -5.37 -9.73 -9.45
C ILE A 114 -6.65 -9.75 -8.58
N PHE A 115 -7.79 -10.09 -9.18
CA PHE A 115 -9.08 -10.15 -8.48
C PHE A 115 -9.06 -11.20 -7.36
N ILE A 116 -8.63 -12.43 -7.66
CA ILE A 116 -8.59 -13.51 -6.67
C ILE A 116 -7.55 -13.21 -5.60
N SER A 117 -6.36 -12.71 -5.95
CA SER A 117 -5.34 -12.29 -4.98
C SER A 117 -5.82 -11.15 -4.08
N GLY A 118 -6.59 -10.21 -4.63
CA GLY A 118 -7.26 -9.17 -3.84
C GLY A 118 -8.23 -9.77 -2.82
N ALA A 119 -9.04 -10.75 -3.21
CA ALA A 119 -9.93 -11.48 -2.31
C ALA A 119 -9.15 -12.23 -1.21
N VAL A 120 -8.07 -12.94 -1.58
CA VAL A 120 -7.21 -13.67 -0.64
C VAL A 120 -6.60 -12.72 0.40
N SER A 121 -6.17 -11.54 0.00
CA SER A 121 -5.51 -10.56 0.89
C SER A 121 -6.39 -10.10 2.05
N ILE A 122 -7.71 -10.11 1.86
CA ILE A 122 -8.68 -9.71 2.89
C ILE A 122 -8.67 -10.68 4.09
N PHE A 123 -8.43 -11.95 3.82
CA PHE A 123 -8.33 -12.97 4.86
C PHE A 123 -6.91 -13.08 5.43
N ASP A 124 -5.91 -12.88 4.58
CA ASP A 124 -4.50 -13.05 4.92
C ASP A 124 -3.99 -11.97 5.89
N ALA A 125 -4.26 -10.69 5.61
CA ALA A 125 -3.73 -9.58 6.39
C ALA A 125 -4.14 -9.59 7.88
N PRO A 126 -5.42 -9.79 8.25
CA PRO A 126 -5.80 -9.90 9.67
C PRO A 126 -5.22 -11.15 10.33
N ALA A 127 -5.14 -12.28 9.61
CA ALA A 127 -4.56 -13.51 10.14
C ALA A 127 -3.07 -13.34 10.48
N ARG A 128 -2.28 -12.70 9.61
CA ARG A 128 -0.87 -12.37 9.87
C ARG A 128 -0.71 -11.50 11.11
N THR A 129 -1.48 -10.43 11.22
CA THR A 129 -1.40 -9.50 12.36
C THR A 129 -1.81 -10.18 13.66
N ALA A 130 -2.82 -11.05 13.61
CA ALA A 130 -3.30 -11.80 14.76
C ALA A 130 -2.35 -12.91 15.24
N MET A 131 -1.40 -13.35 14.42
CA MET A 131 -0.34 -14.30 14.82
C MET A 131 0.69 -13.65 15.76
N ILE A 132 0.97 -12.35 15.64
CA ILE A 132 2.03 -11.67 16.38
C ILE A 132 1.90 -11.85 17.90
N PRO A 133 0.73 -11.58 18.54
CA PRO A 133 0.60 -11.75 19.98
C PRO A 133 0.74 -13.20 20.47
N ALA A 134 0.53 -14.18 19.58
CA ALA A 134 0.72 -15.58 19.93
C ALA A 134 2.20 -16.01 19.93
N LEU A 135 3.09 -15.23 19.32
CA LEU A 135 4.50 -15.58 19.14
C LEU A 135 5.43 -14.92 20.16
N VAL A 136 5.00 -13.84 20.81
CA VAL A 136 5.82 -13.03 21.73
C VAL A 136 5.11 -12.80 23.05
N SER A 137 5.86 -12.42 24.10
CA SER A 137 5.26 -12.02 25.38
C SER A 137 4.64 -10.63 25.34
N ALA A 138 3.78 -10.30 26.30
CA ALA A 138 3.11 -9.00 26.36
C ALA A 138 4.10 -7.81 26.39
N GLU A 139 5.25 -7.97 27.05
CA GLU A 139 6.29 -6.94 27.13
C GLU A 139 7.02 -6.72 25.80
N GLN A 140 6.96 -7.71 24.91
CA GLN A 140 7.64 -7.69 23.60
C GLN A 140 6.75 -7.19 22.46
N LEU A 141 5.44 -7.06 22.69
CA LEU A 141 4.46 -6.71 21.67
C LEU A 141 4.80 -5.42 20.93
N ALA A 142 5.21 -4.38 21.63
CA ALA A 142 5.57 -3.10 21.01
C ALA A 142 6.73 -3.26 20.01
N SER A 143 7.79 -3.99 20.40
CA SER A 143 8.93 -4.28 19.52
C SER A 143 8.54 -5.18 18.35
N ALA A 144 7.66 -6.18 18.57
CA ALA A 144 7.17 -7.06 17.52
C ALA A 144 6.33 -6.32 16.46
N TYR A 145 5.47 -5.40 16.89
CA TYR A 145 4.71 -4.56 15.96
C TYR A 145 5.61 -3.57 15.19
N ALA A 146 6.64 -2.99 15.84
CA ALA A 146 7.63 -2.17 15.15
C ALA A 146 8.36 -2.96 14.06
N LEU A 147 8.78 -4.19 14.36
CA LEU A 147 9.40 -5.10 13.39
C LEU A 147 8.42 -5.48 12.27
N ASN A 148 7.12 -5.63 12.58
CA ASN A 148 6.11 -5.89 11.55
C ASN A 148 5.94 -4.73 10.54
N ILE A 149 6.20 -3.50 10.94
CA ILE A 149 6.26 -2.36 10.02
C ILE A 149 7.55 -2.41 9.20
N THR A 150 8.67 -2.77 9.82
CA THR A 150 10.01 -2.73 9.21
C THR A 150 10.12 -3.65 7.99
N TRP A 151 9.64 -4.92 8.06
CA TRP A 151 9.74 -5.82 6.90
C TRP A 151 8.94 -5.30 5.70
N ARG A 152 7.80 -4.64 5.94
CA ARG A 152 6.99 -4.04 4.88
C ARG A 152 7.73 -2.90 4.19
N GLN A 153 8.38 -2.04 4.97
CA GLN A 153 9.18 -0.95 4.41
C GLN A 153 10.37 -1.45 3.60
N ILE A 154 11.06 -2.49 4.09
CA ILE A 154 12.15 -3.14 3.34
C ILE A 154 11.64 -3.70 2.01
N ALA A 155 10.49 -4.39 2.03
CA ALA A 155 9.90 -4.96 0.83
C ALA A 155 9.50 -3.89 -0.19
N THR A 156 8.82 -2.84 0.25
CA THR A 156 8.40 -1.72 -0.62
C THR A 156 9.60 -0.97 -1.21
N LEU A 157 10.71 -0.93 -0.48
CA LEU A 157 11.95 -0.30 -0.92
C LEU A 157 12.71 -1.18 -1.93
N ALA A 158 13.01 -2.42 -1.54
CA ALA A 158 13.88 -3.31 -2.32
C ALA A 158 13.12 -4.05 -3.45
N GLY A 159 11.86 -4.41 -3.21
CA GLY A 159 11.08 -5.24 -4.12
C GLY A 159 10.98 -4.69 -5.54
N PRO A 160 10.60 -3.42 -5.74
CA PRO A 160 10.51 -2.86 -7.08
C PRO A 160 11.84 -2.85 -7.84
N PHE A 161 12.95 -2.53 -7.18
CA PHE A 161 14.29 -2.60 -7.81
C PHE A 161 14.63 -4.03 -8.23
N LEU A 162 14.44 -4.98 -7.32
CA LEU A 162 14.65 -6.40 -7.61
C LEU A 162 13.72 -6.89 -8.72
N GLY A 163 12.48 -6.41 -8.76
CA GLY A 163 11.52 -6.70 -9.81
C GLY A 163 11.98 -6.23 -11.18
N GLY A 164 12.43 -4.98 -11.28
CA GLY A 164 12.98 -4.43 -12.52
C GLY A 164 14.21 -5.20 -13.02
N ILE A 165 15.13 -5.54 -12.11
CA ILE A 165 16.33 -6.36 -12.43
C ILE A 165 15.91 -7.77 -12.85
N CYS A 166 15.01 -8.40 -12.12
CA CYS A 166 14.53 -9.75 -12.40
C CYS A 166 13.91 -9.85 -13.79
N ILE A 167 13.03 -8.90 -14.15
CA ILE A 167 12.39 -8.87 -15.46
C ILE A 167 13.42 -8.67 -16.58
N SER A 168 14.39 -7.77 -16.37
CA SER A 168 15.44 -7.51 -17.37
C SER A 168 16.38 -8.70 -17.58
N ALA A 169 16.73 -9.43 -16.51
CA ALA A 169 17.71 -10.51 -16.57
C ALA A 169 17.09 -11.86 -16.94
N PHE A 170 15.89 -12.15 -16.44
CA PHE A 170 15.29 -13.49 -16.51
C PHE A 170 13.88 -13.50 -17.16
N GLY A 171 13.39 -12.33 -17.55
CA GLY A 171 12.03 -12.17 -18.11
C GLY A 171 10.93 -12.12 -17.05
N VAL A 172 9.73 -11.74 -17.50
CA VAL A 172 8.56 -11.52 -16.64
C VAL A 172 8.15 -12.80 -15.89
N GLY A 173 8.20 -13.95 -16.54
CA GLY A 173 7.79 -15.24 -15.93
C GLY A 173 8.57 -15.59 -14.66
N ALA A 174 9.87 -15.27 -14.62
CA ALA A 174 10.72 -15.53 -13.47
C ALA A 174 10.21 -14.80 -12.20
N SER A 175 9.68 -13.59 -12.36
CA SER A 175 9.12 -12.81 -11.25
C SER A 175 7.95 -13.53 -10.57
N TYR A 176 7.10 -14.20 -11.33
CA TYR A 176 5.99 -14.97 -10.78
C TYR A 176 6.43 -16.25 -10.09
N PHE A 177 7.47 -16.93 -10.61
CA PHE A 177 8.03 -18.10 -9.93
C PHE A 177 8.72 -17.71 -8.63
N ILE A 178 9.42 -16.57 -8.57
CA ILE A 178 10.01 -16.04 -7.33
C ILE A 178 8.92 -15.73 -6.31
N ASP A 179 7.81 -15.10 -6.72
CA ASP A 179 6.69 -14.82 -5.83
C ASP A 179 6.05 -16.12 -5.30
N ALA A 180 5.82 -17.10 -6.17
CA ALA A 180 5.33 -18.41 -5.77
C ALA A 180 6.25 -19.07 -4.73
N ALA A 181 7.56 -19.08 -4.97
CA ALA A 181 8.56 -19.62 -4.04
C ALA A 181 8.55 -18.87 -2.70
N SER A 182 8.32 -17.57 -2.73
CA SER A 182 8.22 -16.75 -1.53
C SER A 182 7.01 -17.11 -0.66
N PHE A 183 5.86 -17.43 -1.24
CA PHE A 183 4.68 -17.93 -0.51
C PHE A 183 4.93 -19.31 0.10
N PHE A 184 5.62 -20.20 -0.61
CA PHE A 184 6.02 -21.49 -0.05
C PHE A 184 6.93 -21.35 1.17
N SER A 185 7.77 -20.31 1.24
CA SER A 185 8.61 -20.05 2.42
C SER A 185 7.76 -19.79 3.67
N VAL A 186 6.63 -19.08 3.54
CA VAL A 186 5.69 -18.85 4.66
C VAL A 186 5.01 -20.14 5.09
N ILE A 187 4.55 -20.94 4.14
CA ILE A 187 3.91 -22.23 4.43
C ILE A 187 4.90 -23.15 5.18
N LEU A 188 6.11 -23.24 4.67
CA LEU A 188 7.18 -24.04 5.30
C LEU A 188 7.48 -23.56 6.72
N CYS A 189 7.58 -22.24 6.91
CA CYS A 189 7.75 -21.64 8.22
C CYS A 189 6.62 -22.03 9.18
N LEU A 190 5.37 -21.93 8.74
CA LEU A 190 4.22 -22.31 9.56
C LEU A 190 4.25 -23.80 9.97
N PHE A 191 4.78 -24.68 9.14
CA PHE A 191 4.96 -26.10 9.50
C PHE A 191 6.03 -26.31 10.58
N PHE A 192 7.11 -25.54 10.58
CA PHE A 192 8.18 -25.63 11.56
C PHE A 192 7.90 -24.90 12.88
N MET A 193 6.89 -24.02 12.93
CA MET A 193 6.47 -23.34 14.14
C MET A 193 5.72 -24.26 15.09
N ARG A 194 5.94 -24.09 16.38
CA ARG A 194 5.23 -24.84 17.43
C ARG A 194 3.77 -24.44 17.48
N PRO A 195 2.81 -25.39 17.58
CA PRO A 195 1.40 -25.08 17.77
C PRO A 195 1.23 -24.26 19.03
N ARG A 196 0.55 -23.11 18.95
CA ARG A 196 0.14 -22.34 20.12
C ARG A 196 -1.37 -22.13 20.10
N PRO A 197 -2.06 -22.21 21.27
CA PRO A 197 -3.47 -21.94 21.33
C PRO A 197 -3.74 -20.51 20.81
N SER A 198 -4.70 -20.39 19.93
CA SER A 198 -5.17 -19.06 19.52
C SER A 198 -5.89 -18.42 20.71
N PRO A 199 -5.55 -17.19 21.15
CA PRO A 199 -6.31 -16.53 22.19
C PRO A 199 -7.78 -16.47 21.79
N ALA A 200 -8.68 -16.71 22.75
CA ALA A 200 -10.12 -16.62 22.53
C ALA A 200 -10.46 -15.21 22.04
N VAL A 201 -11.21 -15.15 20.93
CA VAL A 201 -11.69 -13.86 20.40
C VAL A 201 -12.80 -13.37 21.31
N GLU A 202 -12.55 -12.28 22.05
CA GLU A 202 -13.62 -11.58 22.77
C GLU A 202 -14.71 -11.16 21.76
N LYS A 203 -15.97 -11.32 22.15
CA LYS A 203 -17.12 -10.88 21.36
C LYS A 203 -17.01 -9.38 21.11
N LYS A 204 -16.57 -9.00 19.94
CA LYS A 204 -16.60 -7.60 19.47
C LYS A 204 -18.01 -7.21 19.06
N GLU A 205 -18.31 -5.94 19.17
CA GLU A 205 -19.51 -5.34 18.60
C GLU A 205 -19.66 -5.73 17.12
N SER A 206 -20.90 -5.77 16.63
CA SER A 206 -21.16 -6.04 15.21
C SER A 206 -20.34 -5.09 14.31
N PRO A 207 -19.58 -5.61 13.32
CA PRO A 207 -18.78 -4.79 12.43
C PRO A 207 -19.58 -3.66 11.77
N LEU A 208 -20.83 -3.92 11.44
CA LEU A 208 -21.73 -2.93 10.83
C LEU A 208 -22.08 -1.79 11.79
N GLN A 209 -22.31 -2.11 13.08
CA GLN A 209 -22.58 -1.09 14.11
C GLN A 209 -21.34 -0.23 14.37
N SER A 210 -20.17 -0.86 14.44
CA SER A 210 -18.88 -0.16 14.57
C SER A 210 -18.63 0.77 13.39
N MET A 211 -18.93 0.33 12.15
CA MET A 211 -18.83 1.17 10.96
C MET A 211 -19.80 2.35 11.01
N ARG A 212 -21.07 2.13 11.33
CA ARG A 212 -22.06 3.23 11.42
C ARG A 212 -21.65 4.26 12.45
N ALA A 213 -21.18 3.83 13.61
CA ALA A 213 -20.72 4.74 14.66
C ALA A 213 -19.48 5.53 14.22
N GLY A 214 -18.52 4.90 13.54
CA GLY A 214 -17.35 5.57 12.95
C GLY A 214 -17.74 6.62 11.91
N PHE A 215 -18.61 6.26 10.98
CA PHE A 215 -19.11 7.19 9.96
C PHE A 215 -19.85 8.40 10.55
N LYS A 216 -20.75 8.15 11.52
CA LYS A 216 -21.44 9.24 12.21
C LYS A 216 -20.47 10.18 12.87
N PHE A 217 -19.48 9.67 13.59
CA PHE A 217 -18.44 10.48 14.26
C PHE A 217 -17.64 11.31 13.26
N ILE A 218 -17.17 10.71 12.15
CA ILE A 218 -16.40 11.41 11.11
C ILE A 218 -17.23 12.55 10.51
N ARG A 219 -18.52 12.31 10.22
CA ARG A 219 -19.43 13.33 9.67
C ARG A 219 -19.66 14.50 10.61
N GLU A 220 -19.65 14.25 11.93
CA GLU A 220 -19.80 15.27 12.97
C GLU A 220 -18.50 16.05 13.25
N GLN A 221 -17.35 15.60 12.69
CA GLN A 221 -16.05 16.22 12.86
C GLN A 221 -15.53 16.81 11.52
N PRO A 222 -15.83 18.11 11.23
CA PRO A 222 -15.47 18.72 9.94
C PRO A 222 -13.96 18.68 9.63
N ALA A 223 -13.11 18.73 10.66
CA ALA A 223 -11.66 18.67 10.48
C ALA A 223 -11.20 17.30 9.98
N ILE A 224 -11.72 16.20 10.57
CA ILE A 224 -11.39 14.82 10.14
C ILE A 224 -11.91 14.60 8.72
N LEU A 225 -13.16 14.99 8.45
CA LEU A 225 -13.74 14.86 7.12
C LEU A 225 -12.93 15.62 6.06
N ALA A 226 -12.47 16.84 6.37
CA ALA A 226 -11.64 17.62 5.47
C ALA A 226 -10.28 16.97 5.21
N LEU A 227 -9.61 16.43 6.25
CA LEU A 227 -8.34 15.73 6.11
C LEU A 227 -8.48 14.47 5.25
N MET A 228 -9.50 13.65 5.51
CA MET A 228 -9.78 12.44 4.73
C MET A 228 -10.16 12.75 3.29
N SER A 229 -11.02 13.77 3.07
CA SER A 229 -11.42 14.18 1.71
C SER A 229 -10.23 14.69 0.90
N MET A 230 -9.36 15.49 1.51
CA MET A 230 -8.17 16.01 0.86
C MET A 230 -7.24 14.86 0.42
N ASP A 231 -7.03 13.89 1.30
CA ASP A 231 -6.22 12.71 1.00
C ASP A 231 -6.82 11.86 -0.11
N THR A 232 -8.11 11.55 0.00
CA THR A 232 -8.82 10.77 -1.02
C THR A 232 -8.77 11.46 -2.38
N CYS A 233 -8.97 12.76 -2.44
CA CYS A 233 -8.87 13.52 -3.70
C CYS A 233 -7.46 13.46 -4.29
N VAL A 234 -6.42 13.60 -3.47
CA VAL A 234 -5.04 13.54 -3.94
C VAL A 234 -4.67 12.15 -4.43
N ASN A 235 -5.06 11.09 -3.71
CA ASN A 235 -4.84 9.71 -4.14
C ASN A 235 -5.63 9.36 -5.40
N PHE A 236 -6.85 9.89 -5.54
CA PHE A 236 -7.70 9.67 -6.71
C PHE A 236 -7.14 10.37 -7.96
N PHE A 237 -6.82 11.65 -7.87
CA PHE A 237 -6.32 12.43 -9.01
C PHE A 237 -4.82 12.25 -9.24
N GLY A 238 -4.06 11.88 -8.22
CA GLY A 238 -2.61 11.73 -8.24
C GLY A 238 -2.11 10.30 -8.42
N ALA A 239 -2.89 9.40 -9.01
CA ALA A 239 -2.56 7.99 -9.14
C ALA A 239 -1.44 7.67 -10.16
N TYR A 240 -0.35 8.44 -10.14
CA TYR A 240 0.76 8.40 -11.10
C TYR A 240 1.49 7.05 -11.15
N ARG A 241 1.54 6.33 -10.02
CA ARG A 241 2.25 5.05 -9.93
C ARG A 241 1.72 4.01 -10.91
N SER A 242 0.42 4.04 -11.21
CA SER A 242 -0.19 3.14 -12.18
C SER A 242 0.31 3.38 -13.62
N MET A 243 0.80 4.57 -13.94
CA MET A 243 1.29 4.95 -15.27
C MET A 243 2.81 4.83 -15.41
N MET A 244 3.54 4.37 -14.39
CA MET A 244 4.99 4.20 -14.43
C MET A 244 5.49 3.29 -15.54
N PRO A 245 4.82 2.18 -15.93
CA PRO A 245 5.24 1.38 -17.08
C PRO A 245 5.28 2.17 -18.38
N VAL A 246 4.32 3.07 -18.59
CA VAL A 246 4.30 3.94 -19.78
C VAL A 246 5.49 4.90 -19.78
N PHE A 247 5.78 5.50 -18.61
CA PHE A 247 6.96 6.35 -18.49
C PHE A 247 8.25 5.60 -18.74
N ALA A 248 8.43 4.42 -18.15
CA ALA A 248 9.64 3.63 -18.28
C ALA A 248 9.87 3.13 -19.71
N ARG A 249 8.81 2.72 -20.41
CA ARG A 249 8.90 2.14 -21.76
C ARG A 249 8.91 3.20 -22.85
N ASP A 250 7.91 4.08 -22.89
CA ASP A 250 7.64 4.92 -24.06
C ASP A 250 8.19 6.34 -23.93
N ILE A 251 8.28 6.89 -22.69
CA ILE A 251 8.71 8.28 -22.47
C ILE A 251 10.20 8.36 -22.18
N LEU A 252 10.71 7.47 -21.34
CA LEU A 252 12.11 7.47 -20.90
C LEU A 252 12.97 6.42 -21.60
N GLY A 253 12.35 5.40 -22.22
CA GLY A 253 13.06 4.33 -22.94
C GLY A 253 13.98 3.47 -22.06
N THR A 254 13.71 3.37 -20.77
CA THR A 254 14.62 2.74 -19.78
C THR A 254 14.27 1.30 -19.43
N GLY A 255 13.17 0.78 -19.98
CA GLY A 255 12.75 -0.60 -19.78
C GLY A 255 12.35 -0.97 -18.33
N PRO A 256 12.37 -2.29 -18.02
CA PRO A 256 11.94 -2.79 -16.72
C PRO A 256 12.80 -2.30 -15.54
N THR A 257 14.10 -2.14 -15.75
CA THR A 257 15.01 -1.62 -14.71
C THR A 257 14.67 -0.19 -14.34
N GLY A 258 14.36 0.66 -15.32
CA GLY A 258 13.86 2.01 -15.08
C GLY A 258 12.52 2.02 -14.36
N LEU A 259 11.61 1.10 -14.71
CA LEU A 259 10.35 0.94 -13.98
C LEU A 259 10.60 0.59 -12.51
N GLY A 260 11.48 -0.37 -12.23
CA GLY A 260 11.84 -0.74 -10.87
C GLY A 260 12.39 0.42 -10.07
N ALA A 261 13.26 1.26 -10.68
CA ALA A 261 13.78 2.45 -10.05
C ALA A 261 12.69 3.51 -9.79
N LEU A 262 11.82 3.80 -10.78
CA LEU A 262 10.72 4.75 -10.63
C LEU A 262 9.73 4.36 -9.54
N LEU A 263 9.49 3.06 -9.34
CA LEU A 263 8.59 2.56 -8.29
C LEU A 263 9.26 2.45 -6.92
N GLY A 264 10.58 2.19 -6.86
CA GLY A 264 11.32 1.99 -5.61
C GLY A 264 11.83 3.30 -4.99
N VAL A 265 12.31 4.24 -5.80
CA VAL A 265 12.90 5.50 -5.31
C VAL A 265 11.96 6.32 -4.40
N PRO A 266 10.63 6.41 -4.63
CA PRO A 266 9.73 7.11 -3.71
C PRO A 266 9.79 6.59 -2.28
N ALA A 267 10.09 5.30 -2.05
CA ALA A 267 10.19 4.74 -0.71
C ALA A 267 11.39 5.29 0.07
N PHE A 268 12.52 5.60 -0.60
CA PHE A 268 13.63 6.32 0.04
C PHE A 268 13.21 7.73 0.45
N GLY A 269 12.50 8.44 -0.43
CA GLY A 269 11.92 9.74 -0.10
C GLY A 269 11.02 9.68 1.12
N ALA A 270 10.14 8.67 1.18
CA ALA A 270 9.21 8.46 2.29
C ALA A 270 9.94 8.20 3.63
N LEU A 271 11.01 7.40 3.62
CA LEU A 271 11.83 7.19 4.82
C LEU A 271 12.44 8.51 5.33
N MET A 272 12.99 9.33 4.43
CA MET A 272 13.52 10.64 4.80
C MET A 272 12.44 11.59 5.28
N GLY A 273 11.26 11.61 4.62
CA GLY A 273 10.11 12.43 5.01
C GLY A 273 9.62 12.11 6.42
N SER A 274 9.48 10.83 6.74
CA SER A 274 9.12 10.37 8.09
C SER A 274 10.20 10.75 9.12
N GLY A 275 11.46 10.65 8.77
CA GLY A 275 12.58 11.10 9.62
C GLY A 275 12.56 12.61 9.88
N ILE A 276 12.23 13.42 8.87
CA ILE A 276 12.07 14.87 9.02
C ILE A 276 10.93 15.18 10.01
N VAL A 277 9.76 14.54 9.88
CA VAL A 277 8.64 14.76 10.81
C VAL A 277 9.03 14.39 12.23
N MET A 278 9.75 13.28 12.41
CA MET A 278 10.26 12.87 13.72
C MET A 278 11.23 13.92 14.31
N ALA A 279 12.11 14.48 13.49
CA ALA A 279 13.04 15.52 13.93
C ALA A 279 12.34 16.87 14.22
N MET A 280 11.25 17.18 13.52
CA MET A 280 10.44 18.39 13.77
C MET A 280 9.70 18.34 15.11
N GLY A 281 9.50 17.15 15.70
CA GLY A 281 8.78 16.96 16.94
C GLY A 281 7.30 17.36 16.82
N ASN A 282 6.92 18.46 17.49
CA ASN A 282 5.55 18.96 17.47
C ASN A 282 5.45 20.30 16.72
N PRO A 283 5.34 20.29 15.37
CA PRO A 283 5.31 21.54 14.60
C PRO A 283 4.03 22.33 14.88
N LYS A 284 4.19 23.67 14.98
CA LYS A 284 3.05 24.59 15.06
C LYS A 284 2.32 24.65 13.70
N HIS A 285 1.02 24.93 13.74
CA HIS A 285 0.18 25.09 12.53
C HIS A 285 0.17 23.86 11.60
N LYS A 286 0.03 22.66 12.17
CA LYS A 286 0.02 21.39 11.41
C LYS A 286 -0.93 21.42 10.21
N GLY A 287 -2.13 22.00 10.35
CA GLY A 287 -3.09 22.08 9.25
C GLY A 287 -2.60 22.91 8.06
N LYS A 288 -1.93 24.05 8.31
CA LYS A 288 -1.32 24.84 7.22
C LYS A 288 -0.15 24.10 6.57
N LEU A 289 0.62 23.37 7.35
CA LEU A 289 1.74 22.58 6.84
C LEU A 289 1.25 21.45 5.94
N ILE A 290 0.20 20.73 6.33
CA ILE A 290 -0.43 19.68 5.50
C ILE A 290 -0.89 20.27 4.17
N ILE A 291 -1.58 21.40 4.15
CA ILE A 291 -2.02 22.04 2.91
C ILE A 291 -0.84 22.38 2.00
N LYS A 292 0.23 22.99 2.54
CA LYS A 292 1.43 23.33 1.76
C LYS A 292 2.11 22.10 1.17
N VAL A 293 2.28 21.06 1.99
CA VAL A 293 2.93 19.81 1.60
C VAL A 293 2.11 19.11 0.50
N THR A 294 0.78 19.08 0.65
CA THR A 294 -0.09 18.47 -0.36
C THR A 294 -0.11 19.25 -1.67
N LEU A 295 -0.06 20.59 -1.65
CA LEU A 295 0.11 21.41 -2.85
C LEU A 295 1.47 21.17 -3.52
N LEU A 296 2.53 21.01 -2.73
CA LEU A 296 3.86 20.67 -3.26
C LEU A 296 3.86 19.30 -3.93
N TYR A 297 3.15 18.33 -3.36
CA TYR A 297 2.96 17.02 -3.96
C TYR A 297 2.25 17.11 -5.32
N THR A 298 1.14 17.82 -5.41
CA THR A 298 0.39 17.98 -6.67
C THR A 298 1.19 18.76 -7.72
N ALA A 299 1.99 19.76 -7.33
CA ALA A 299 2.94 20.44 -8.21
C ALA A 299 4.04 19.49 -8.70
N GLY A 300 4.55 18.62 -7.81
CA GLY A 300 5.52 17.58 -8.17
C GLY A 300 4.99 16.60 -9.21
N LEU A 301 3.69 16.26 -9.19
CA LEU A 301 3.05 15.43 -10.22
C LEU A 301 3.11 16.10 -11.59
N ILE A 302 2.86 17.42 -11.66
CA ILE A 302 2.95 18.18 -12.90
C ILE A 302 4.39 18.22 -13.41
N CYS A 303 5.36 18.45 -12.52
CA CYS A 303 6.77 18.41 -12.88
C CYS A 303 7.19 17.01 -13.39
N PHE A 304 6.70 15.93 -12.76
CA PHE A 304 6.95 14.56 -13.21
C PHE A 304 6.37 14.32 -14.61
N ALA A 305 5.16 14.77 -14.89
CA ALA A 305 4.52 14.65 -16.20
C ALA A 305 5.33 15.30 -17.33
N LEU A 306 6.05 16.37 -17.04
CA LEU A 306 6.89 17.11 -17.98
C LEU A 306 8.30 16.54 -18.12
N SER A 307 8.72 15.66 -17.21
CA SER A 307 10.07 15.08 -17.23
C SER A 307 10.29 14.16 -18.43
N ARG A 308 11.47 14.29 -19.04
CA ARG A 308 11.93 13.48 -20.18
C ARG A 308 13.30 12.82 -19.92
N SER A 309 13.83 12.96 -18.73
CA SER A 309 15.11 12.39 -18.31
C SER A 309 14.89 11.47 -17.10
N LEU A 310 15.50 10.27 -17.14
CA LEU A 310 15.41 9.34 -16.01
C LEU A 310 15.95 9.98 -14.72
N ALA A 311 17.09 10.65 -14.77
CA ALA A 311 17.70 11.29 -13.60
C ALA A 311 16.76 12.33 -12.98
N LEU A 312 16.17 13.21 -13.79
CA LEU A 312 15.22 14.20 -13.33
C LEU A 312 13.94 13.52 -12.78
N SER A 313 13.41 12.51 -13.48
CA SER A 313 12.26 11.73 -13.03
C SER A 313 12.50 11.10 -11.66
N LEU A 314 13.68 10.50 -11.43
CA LEU A 314 14.05 9.90 -10.15
C LEU A 314 14.12 10.93 -9.03
N VAL A 315 14.70 12.10 -9.28
CA VAL A 315 14.72 13.20 -8.29
C VAL A 315 13.30 13.66 -7.94
N ILE A 316 12.43 13.79 -8.94
CA ILE A 316 11.05 14.22 -8.71
C ILE A 316 10.25 13.17 -7.93
N VAL A 317 10.34 11.88 -8.31
CA VAL A 317 9.61 10.82 -7.59
C VAL A 317 10.15 10.61 -6.18
N PHE A 318 11.45 10.83 -5.95
CA PHE A 318 12.02 10.88 -4.61
C PHE A 318 11.38 12.01 -3.78
N ALA A 319 11.31 13.22 -4.35
CA ALA A 319 10.67 14.37 -3.70
C ALA A 319 9.18 14.13 -3.46
N LEU A 320 8.47 13.47 -4.40
CA LEU A 320 7.08 13.07 -4.21
C LEU A 320 6.92 12.13 -3.02
N GLY A 321 7.76 11.11 -2.91
CA GLY A 321 7.72 10.18 -1.76
C GLY A 321 8.02 10.88 -0.43
N LEU A 322 8.99 11.80 -0.41
CA LEU A 322 9.35 12.57 0.78
C LEU A 322 8.18 13.46 1.24
N VAL A 323 7.61 14.20 0.31
CA VAL A 323 6.51 15.14 0.58
C VAL A 323 5.24 14.39 1.00
N ASP A 324 4.94 13.28 0.35
CA ASP A 324 3.80 12.41 0.67
C ASP A 324 3.87 11.88 2.10
N ALA A 325 5.03 11.32 2.48
CA ALA A 325 5.24 10.80 3.83
C ALA A 325 5.13 11.86 4.94
N ILE A 326 5.61 13.09 4.68
CA ILE A 326 5.40 14.23 5.60
C ILE A 326 3.90 14.50 5.76
N GLY A 327 3.17 14.59 4.65
CA GLY A 327 1.73 14.85 4.64
C GLY A 327 0.93 13.76 5.35
N GLU A 328 1.22 12.49 5.04
CA GLU A 328 0.58 11.31 5.64
C GLU A 328 0.80 11.27 7.16
N THR A 329 2.06 11.40 7.60
CA THR A 329 2.41 11.34 9.03
C THR A 329 1.74 12.46 9.84
N LEU A 330 1.74 13.68 9.33
CA LEU A 330 1.09 14.83 9.99
C LEU A 330 -0.42 14.66 10.04
N ARG A 331 -1.04 14.19 8.97
CA ARG A 331 -2.47 13.93 8.87
C ARG A 331 -2.90 12.82 9.82
N ASP A 332 -2.21 11.69 9.82
CA ASP A 332 -2.47 10.57 10.73
C ASP A 332 -2.36 11.01 12.20
N THR A 333 -1.35 11.81 12.52
CA THR A 333 -1.16 12.38 13.86
C THR A 333 -2.34 13.28 14.25
N LEU A 334 -2.78 14.19 13.38
CA LEU A 334 -3.91 15.07 13.66
C LEU A 334 -5.22 14.29 13.84
N VAL A 335 -5.50 13.34 12.96
CA VAL A 335 -6.69 12.49 13.08
C VAL A 335 -6.71 11.75 14.42
N GLN A 336 -5.56 11.20 14.85
CA GLN A 336 -5.46 10.51 16.15
C GLN A 336 -5.61 11.44 17.34
N LEU A 337 -5.08 12.67 17.29
CA LEU A 337 -5.20 13.66 18.35
C LEU A 337 -6.65 14.15 18.54
N ILE A 338 -7.38 14.34 17.45
CA ILE A 338 -8.77 14.81 17.47
C ILE A 338 -9.73 13.66 17.86
N THR A 339 -9.32 12.40 17.63
CA THR A 339 -10.21 11.25 17.83
C THR A 339 -10.11 10.72 19.26
N PRO A 340 -11.22 10.63 20.03
CA PRO A 340 -11.24 9.98 21.33
C PRO A 340 -10.80 8.52 21.28
N ASP A 341 -10.14 8.02 22.32
CA ASP A 341 -9.55 6.68 22.37
C ASP A 341 -10.52 5.56 21.96
N ARG A 342 -11.78 5.63 22.43
CA ARG A 342 -12.85 4.67 22.10
C ARG A 342 -13.22 4.62 20.61
N MET A 343 -12.91 5.67 19.85
CA MET A 343 -13.26 5.79 18.42
C MET A 343 -12.08 5.61 17.49
N ARG A 344 -10.82 5.64 18.00
CA ARG A 344 -9.59 5.59 17.15
C ARG A 344 -9.59 4.40 16.20
N GLY A 345 -9.91 3.20 16.68
CA GLY A 345 -9.94 2.01 15.81
C GLY A 345 -10.99 2.12 14.70
N ARG A 346 -12.18 2.66 15.00
CA ARG A 346 -13.28 2.83 14.05
C ARG A 346 -12.91 3.87 12.97
N VAL A 347 -12.39 5.02 13.39
CA VAL A 347 -11.95 6.09 12.47
C VAL A 347 -10.81 5.59 11.57
N LYS A 348 -9.81 4.88 12.13
CA LYS A 348 -8.69 4.34 11.35
C LYS A 348 -9.13 3.28 10.33
N SER A 349 -10.11 2.44 10.67
CA SER A 349 -10.67 1.48 9.71
C SER A 349 -11.37 2.19 8.55
N PHE A 350 -12.10 3.27 8.82
CA PHE A 350 -12.72 4.09 7.79
C PHE A 350 -11.68 4.76 6.90
N ASP A 351 -10.68 5.39 7.51
CA ASP A 351 -9.56 6.04 6.82
C ASP A 351 -8.88 5.08 5.85
N GLN A 352 -8.58 3.85 6.29
CA GLN A 352 -7.97 2.82 5.45
C GLN A 352 -8.84 2.43 4.23
N VAL A 353 -10.17 2.34 4.42
CA VAL A 353 -11.09 2.05 3.31
C VAL A 353 -11.14 3.20 2.31
N PHE A 354 -11.23 4.45 2.80
CA PHE A 354 -11.24 5.64 1.94
C PHE A 354 -9.94 5.79 1.16
N MET A 355 -8.79 5.63 1.81
CA MET A 355 -7.48 5.65 1.14
C MET A 355 -7.37 4.57 0.05
N SER A 356 -7.74 3.32 0.39
CA SER A 356 -7.68 2.21 -0.57
C SER A 356 -8.61 2.44 -1.75
N ALA A 357 -9.84 2.88 -1.50
CA ALA A 357 -10.81 3.20 -2.55
C ALA A 357 -10.29 4.34 -3.44
N GLY A 358 -9.80 5.44 -2.85
CA GLY A 358 -9.20 6.56 -3.59
C GLY A 358 -8.08 6.11 -4.51
N THR A 359 -7.16 5.31 -3.99
CA THR A 359 -6.01 4.81 -4.75
C THR A 359 -6.44 3.90 -5.91
N TYR A 360 -7.23 2.87 -5.64
CA TYR A 360 -7.58 1.90 -6.68
C TYR A 360 -8.53 2.45 -7.75
N VAL A 361 -9.53 3.24 -7.34
CA VAL A 361 -10.42 3.91 -8.29
C VAL A 361 -9.65 5.01 -9.04
N GLY A 362 -8.69 5.67 -8.38
CA GLY A 362 -7.76 6.60 -8.99
C GLY A 362 -6.93 5.98 -10.11
N HIS A 363 -6.47 4.73 -9.96
CA HIS A 363 -5.79 4.02 -11.04
C HIS A 363 -6.67 3.88 -12.29
N ALA A 364 -7.93 3.48 -12.13
CA ALA A 364 -8.88 3.35 -13.24
C ALA A 364 -9.19 4.73 -13.87
N GLN A 365 -9.40 5.75 -13.06
CA GLN A 365 -9.61 7.13 -13.51
C GLN A 365 -8.40 7.63 -14.30
N MET A 366 -7.19 7.44 -13.78
CA MET A 366 -5.95 7.86 -14.44
C MET A 366 -5.76 7.14 -15.78
N GLY A 367 -6.01 5.83 -15.84
CA GLY A 367 -5.99 5.07 -17.09
C GLY A 367 -7.00 5.59 -18.11
N THR A 368 -8.21 5.91 -17.66
CA THR A 368 -9.26 6.51 -18.53
C THR A 368 -8.84 7.90 -19.00
N ALA A 369 -8.38 8.77 -18.14
CA ALA A 369 -7.91 10.10 -18.51
C ALA A 369 -6.75 10.05 -19.50
N ALA A 370 -5.86 9.07 -19.33
CA ALA A 370 -4.71 8.87 -20.21
C ALA A 370 -5.10 8.49 -21.65
N THR A 371 -6.29 7.90 -21.88
CA THR A 371 -6.77 7.62 -23.24
C THR A 371 -7.15 8.89 -24.00
N PHE A 372 -7.59 9.93 -23.30
CA PHE A 372 -8.03 11.19 -23.91
C PHE A 372 -6.92 12.23 -24.00
N PHE A 373 -6.06 12.32 -22.96
CA PHE A 373 -5.07 13.38 -22.84
C PHE A 373 -3.63 12.87 -23.02
N GLY A 374 -3.43 11.57 -23.23
CA GLY A 374 -2.13 10.93 -23.08
C GLY A 374 -1.70 10.90 -21.60
N VAL A 375 -0.70 10.08 -21.26
CA VAL A 375 -0.27 9.90 -19.87
C VAL A 375 0.27 11.18 -19.24
N PRO A 376 1.13 11.99 -19.90
CA PRO A 376 1.56 13.27 -19.34
C PRO A 376 0.39 14.25 -19.13
N GLY A 377 -0.53 14.35 -20.11
CA GLY A 377 -1.71 15.22 -20.01
C GLY A 377 -2.65 14.82 -18.87
N ALA A 378 -2.86 13.51 -18.66
CA ALA A 378 -3.67 13.00 -17.56
C ALA A 378 -3.07 13.34 -16.20
N LEU A 379 -1.74 13.26 -16.06
CA LEU A 379 -1.05 13.64 -14.82
C LEU A 379 -1.10 15.15 -14.56
N ILE A 380 -0.95 15.99 -15.58
CA ILE A 380 -1.12 17.44 -15.46
C ILE A 380 -2.54 17.76 -15.03
N PHE A 381 -3.54 17.19 -15.71
CA PHE A 381 -4.95 17.35 -15.37
C PHE A 381 -5.25 16.91 -13.93
N GLY A 382 -4.76 15.72 -13.54
CA GLY A 382 -4.89 15.20 -12.18
C GLY A 382 -4.21 16.10 -11.14
N GLY A 383 -2.99 16.58 -11.41
CA GLY A 383 -2.28 17.53 -10.55
C GLY A 383 -3.02 18.87 -10.37
N CYS A 384 -3.59 19.40 -11.46
CA CYS A 384 -4.41 20.63 -11.40
C CYS A 384 -5.70 20.42 -10.61
N LEU A 385 -6.44 19.32 -10.86
CA LEU A 385 -7.67 19.01 -10.12
C LEU A 385 -7.37 18.71 -8.64
N GLY A 386 -6.31 17.98 -8.35
CA GLY A 386 -5.84 17.73 -6.99
C GLY A 386 -5.50 19.04 -6.27
N SER A 387 -4.76 19.94 -6.92
CA SER A 387 -4.46 21.27 -6.37
C SER A 387 -5.74 22.09 -6.11
N ALA A 388 -6.67 22.09 -7.06
CA ALA A 388 -7.95 22.79 -6.92
C ALA A 388 -8.77 22.20 -5.75
N ALA A 389 -8.85 20.87 -5.62
CA ALA A 389 -9.52 20.21 -4.51
C ALA A 389 -8.91 20.58 -3.15
N VAL A 390 -7.57 20.57 -3.05
CA VAL A 390 -6.86 20.98 -1.83
C VAL A 390 -7.16 22.43 -1.47
N LEU A 391 -7.14 23.35 -2.43
CA LEU A 391 -7.44 24.76 -2.22
C LEU A 391 -8.91 24.98 -1.81
N LEU A 392 -9.86 24.23 -2.40
CA LEU A 392 -11.26 24.25 -2.01
C LEU A 392 -11.45 23.78 -0.57
N VAL A 393 -10.88 22.62 -0.22
CA VAL A 393 -10.93 22.12 1.16
C VAL A 393 -10.29 23.13 2.12
N ALA A 394 -9.14 23.69 1.76
CA ALA A 394 -8.47 24.71 2.57
C ALA A 394 -9.30 25.99 2.75
N LYS A 395 -10.12 26.36 1.76
CA LYS A 395 -11.01 27.53 1.84
C LYS A 395 -12.20 27.28 2.76
N TYR A 396 -12.85 26.13 2.62
CA TYR A 396 -14.09 25.82 3.35
C TYR A 396 -13.83 25.26 4.76
N ALA A 397 -12.77 24.49 4.96
CA ALA A 397 -12.41 23.95 6.26
C ALA A 397 -11.53 24.93 7.07
N ARG A 398 -12.11 26.06 7.50
CA ARG A 398 -11.40 27.06 8.34
C ARG A 398 -10.86 26.44 9.64
N SER A 399 -11.56 25.44 10.19
CA SER A 399 -11.14 24.68 11.35
C SER A 399 -9.76 24.01 11.18
N LEU A 400 -9.37 23.61 9.97
CA LEU A 400 -8.03 23.05 9.70
C LEU A 400 -6.90 24.07 9.89
N ARG A 401 -7.16 25.35 9.60
CA ARG A 401 -6.13 26.40 9.71
C ARG A 401 -5.87 26.85 11.13
N SER A 402 -6.82 26.62 12.03
CA SER A 402 -6.79 27.03 13.44
C SER A 402 -6.40 25.90 14.39
N ILE A 403 -6.15 24.69 13.89
CA ILE A 403 -5.69 23.59 14.74
C ILE A 403 -4.21 23.80 15.07
N ASP A 404 -3.98 24.46 16.18
CA ASP A 404 -2.72 24.50 16.92
C ASP A 404 -2.80 23.45 18.04
N ALA A 405 -2.64 22.18 17.72
CA ALA A 405 -2.60 21.11 18.72
C ALA A 405 -1.16 20.74 19.02
#